data_1b81eed82ba470580af312deec90ce48
#
_entry.id   1b81eed82ba470580af312deec90ce48
#
_cell.length_a   1.000
_cell.length_b   1.000
_cell.length_c   1.000
_cell.angle_alpha   90.00
_cell.angle_beta   90.00
_cell.angle_gamma   90.00
#
_symmetry.space_group_name_H-M   'P 1'
#
loop_
_entity.id
_entity.type
_entity.pdbx_description
1 polymer ?
#
loop_
_entity_poly.entity_id
_entity_poly.type
_entity_poly.pdbx_seq_one_letter_code
_entity_poly.pdbx_strand_id
1 'polypeptide(L)'
;IPMDVANFVHDYFLMKREVFLRMKKSKYISKYNDDWGKMGDEQCPQSYNHYSDVAMDTILSLLTDKMNKETGLKLSPTYSYARIYNKGESLEKHTDRYSCEVSTTLCLGGDVWPIWLTDTKKKDVEVKLNPSDMLIYSGCELPHWRNKFEGNQCTQVFLHYNDTSNPKWENNKYDNRPHL
;
A
#
# COMPACT_ATOMS: atom_id res chain seq x y z
N ILE A 1 -4.93 -5.75 11.73
CA ILE A 1 -5.74 -4.68 12.36
C ILE A 1 -7.11 -5.23 12.75
N PRO A 2 -7.93 -4.56 13.59
CA PRO A 2 -9.33 -4.97 13.84
C PRO A 2 -10.15 -5.00 12.53
N MET A 3 -11.04 -5.99 12.42
CA MET A 3 -11.84 -6.20 11.19
C MET A 3 -12.78 -5.02 10.90
N ASP A 4 -13.36 -4.43 11.93
CA ASP A 4 -14.24 -3.25 11.80
C ASP A 4 -13.49 -2.04 11.27
N VAL A 5 -12.22 -1.86 11.68
CA VAL A 5 -11.34 -0.83 11.13
C VAL A 5 -11.01 -1.12 9.66
N ALA A 6 -10.68 -2.38 9.31
CA ALA A 6 -10.42 -2.75 7.93
C ALA A 6 -11.64 -2.48 7.03
N ASN A 7 -12.82 -2.88 7.47
CA ASN A 7 -14.08 -2.65 6.76
C ASN A 7 -14.37 -1.15 6.58
N PHE A 8 -14.24 -0.36 7.66
CA PHE A 8 -14.45 1.08 7.58
C PHE A 8 -13.51 1.75 6.57
N VAL A 9 -12.22 1.39 6.62
CA VAL A 9 -11.22 1.98 5.71
C VAL A 9 -11.42 1.50 4.26
N HIS A 10 -11.85 0.25 4.08
CA HIS A 10 -12.26 -0.27 2.77
C HIS A 10 -13.40 0.58 2.17
N ASP A 11 -14.50 0.73 2.91
CA ASP A 11 -15.68 1.48 2.47
C ASP A 11 -15.35 2.97 2.25
N TYR A 12 -14.55 3.56 3.13
CA TYR A 12 -14.02 4.92 2.95
C TYR A 12 -13.29 5.05 1.62
N PHE A 13 -12.40 4.12 1.29
CA PHE A 13 -11.59 4.23 0.07
C PHE A 13 -12.40 3.96 -1.20
N LEU A 14 -13.40 3.08 -1.14
CA LEU A 14 -14.38 2.91 -2.20
C LEU A 14 -15.19 4.20 -2.42
N MET A 15 -15.70 4.81 -1.35
CA MET A 15 -16.43 6.09 -1.43
C MET A 15 -15.57 7.20 -1.99
N LYS A 16 -14.31 7.28 -1.56
CA LYS A 16 -13.35 8.27 -2.07
C LYS A 16 -13.15 8.15 -3.58
N ARG A 17 -13.01 6.92 -4.10
CA ARG A 17 -12.95 6.67 -5.54
C ARG A 17 -14.20 7.19 -6.26
N GLU A 18 -15.40 6.89 -5.75
CA GLU A 18 -16.65 7.34 -6.36
C GLU A 18 -16.75 8.87 -6.39
N VAL A 19 -16.38 9.54 -5.29
CA VAL A 19 -16.34 11.01 -5.22
C VAL A 19 -15.35 11.57 -6.25
N PHE A 20 -14.13 11.00 -6.30
CA PHE A 20 -13.12 11.37 -7.29
C PHE A 20 -13.63 11.26 -8.73
N LEU A 21 -14.24 10.13 -9.10
CA LEU A 21 -14.75 9.90 -10.45
C LEU A 21 -15.86 10.91 -10.82
N ARG A 22 -16.75 11.23 -9.88
CA ARG A 22 -17.79 12.24 -10.07
C ARG A 22 -17.21 13.64 -10.26
N MET A 23 -16.23 14.03 -9.43
CA MET A 23 -15.56 15.33 -9.54
C MET A 23 -14.80 15.47 -10.86
N LYS A 24 -14.12 14.41 -11.32
CA LYS A 24 -13.45 14.40 -12.64
C LYS A 24 -14.48 14.52 -13.77
N LYS A 25 -15.56 13.74 -13.73
CA LYS A 25 -16.63 13.75 -14.74
C LYS A 25 -17.31 15.12 -14.84
N SER A 26 -17.57 15.77 -13.72
CA SER A 26 -18.19 17.11 -13.66
C SER A 26 -17.20 18.25 -13.92
N LYS A 27 -15.92 17.95 -14.09
CA LYS A 27 -14.83 18.94 -14.20
C LYS A 27 -14.72 19.86 -12.97
N TYR A 28 -15.19 19.42 -11.81
CA TYR A 28 -15.07 20.12 -10.54
C TYR A 28 -13.62 20.25 -10.09
N ILE A 29 -12.79 19.24 -10.35
CA ILE A 29 -11.35 19.26 -10.14
C ILE A 29 -10.61 19.16 -11.48
N SER A 30 -9.40 19.74 -11.52
CA SER A 30 -8.51 19.63 -12.69
C SER A 30 -8.16 18.15 -12.98
N LYS A 31 -7.97 17.83 -14.25
CA LYS A 31 -7.49 16.50 -14.66
C LYS A 31 -6.09 16.15 -14.09
N TYR A 32 -5.33 17.15 -13.68
CA TYR A 32 -3.99 17.01 -13.09
C TYR A 32 -4.00 17.04 -11.55
N ASN A 33 -5.17 17.17 -10.92
CA ASN A 33 -5.28 17.16 -9.47
C ASN A 33 -5.23 15.72 -8.97
N ASP A 34 -4.25 15.40 -8.13
CA ASP A 34 -4.02 14.09 -7.51
C ASP A 34 -4.34 14.07 -6.00
N ASP A 35 -4.83 15.18 -5.41
CA ASP A 35 -5.17 15.27 -3.98
C ASP A 35 -6.29 14.30 -3.57
N TRP A 36 -7.08 13.89 -4.55
CA TRP A 36 -8.15 12.89 -4.38
C TRP A 36 -7.78 11.50 -4.90
N GLY A 37 -6.51 11.27 -5.18
CA GLY A 37 -6.02 10.06 -5.83
C GLY A 37 -6.07 10.16 -7.35
N LYS A 38 -5.71 9.07 -8.01
CA LYS A 38 -5.66 8.99 -9.47
C LYS A 38 -6.08 7.63 -10.00
N MET A 39 -6.50 7.58 -11.27
CA MET A 39 -6.68 6.34 -12.00
C MET A 39 -5.38 5.95 -12.70
N GLY A 40 -4.97 4.71 -12.47
CA GLY A 40 -3.81 4.12 -13.11
C GLY A 40 -2.46 4.67 -12.65
N ASP A 41 -1.47 3.82 -12.74
CA ASP A 41 -0.06 4.15 -12.70
C ASP A 41 0.71 3.22 -13.65
N GLU A 42 2.04 3.32 -13.68
CA GLU A 42 2.88 2.50 -14.56
C GLU A 42 2.75 1.00 -14.31
N GLN A 43 2.45 0.58 -13.07
CA GLN A 43 2.32 -0.82 -12.70
C GLN A 43 0.90 -1.36 -12.95
N CYS A 44 -0.13 -0.56 -12.63
CA CYS A 44 -1.53 -0.98 -12.66
C CYS A 44 -2.40 0.10 -13.31
N PRO A 45 -2.55 0.11 -14.64
CA PRO A 45 -3.17 1.21 -15.38
C PRO A 45 -4.68 1.35 -15.17
N GLN A 46 -5.36 0.37 -14.59
CA GLN A 46 -6.82 0.40 -14.35
C GLN A 46 -7.20 0.59 -12.89
N SER A 47 -6.23 0.53 -11.96
CA SER A 47 -6.50 0.69 -10.53
C SER A 47 -6.78 2.15 -10.17
N TYR A 48 -7.62 2.36 -9.14
CA TYR A 48 -7.65 3.64 -8.44
C TYR A 48 -6.63 3.58 -7.30
N ASN A 49 -5.81 4.61 -7.20
CA ASN A 49 -4.74 4.66 -6.21
C ASN A 49 -4.60 6.04 -5.57
N HIS A 50 -4.04 6.07 -4.36
CA HIS A 50 -3.72 7.30 -3.65
C HIS A 50 -2.44 7.15 -2.86
N TYR A 51 -1.49 8.02 -3.14
CA TYR A 51 -0.25 8.19 -2.40
C TYR A 51 -0.50 9.07 -1.18
N SER A 52 -0.17 8.56 0.01
CA SER A 52 -0.25 9.30 1.28
C SER A 52 -1.63 9.92 1.56
N ASP A 53 -2.67 9.12 1.41
CA ASP A 53 -3.99 9.47 1.93
C ASP A 53 -3.93 9.64 3.45
N VAL A 54 -4.55 10.71 4.00
CA VAL A 54 -4.46 11.04 5.43
C VAL A 54 -4.99 9.93 6.33
N ALA A 55 -6.05 9.22 5.93
CA ALA A 55 -6.56 8.09 6.71
C ALA A 55 -5.57 6.92 6.71
N MET A 56 -4.92 6.66 5.56
CA MET A 56 -3.91 5.60 5.43
C MET A 56 -2.61 5.96 6.16
N ASP A 57 -2.17 7.23 6.10
CA ASP A 57 -1.02 7.71 6.88
C ASP A 57 -1.29 7.71 8.39
N THR A 58 -2.56 7.86 8.79
CA THR A 58 -2.95 7.67 10.20
C THR A 58 -2.75 6.21 10.63
N ILE A 59 -3.14 5.24 9.81
CA ILE A 59 -2.87 3.81 10.07
C ILE A 59 -1.37 3.54 10.11
N LEU A 60 -0.62 4.06 9.15
CA LEU A 60 0.85 3.98 9.11
C LEU A 60 1.48 4.43 10.43
N SER A 61 1.07 5.59 10.92
CA SER A 61 1.56 6.16 12.18
C SER A 61 1.17 5.32 13.40
N LEU A 62 -0.10 4.94 13.50
CA LEU A 62 -0.63 4.16 14.63
C LEU A 62 -0.02 2.75 14.72
N LEU A 63 0.38 2.16 13.61
CA LEU A 63 1.00 0.83 13.57
C LEU A 63 2.50 0.84 13.85
N THR A 64 3.17 1.99 13.92
CA THR A 64 4.64 2.07 14.06
C THR A 64 5.16 1.27 15.27
N ASP A 65 4.55 1.41 16.44
CA ASP A 65 4.97 0.68 17.64
C ASP A 65 4.78 -0.84 17.50
N LYS A 66 3.68 -1.26 16.85
CA LYS A 66 3.46 -2.67 16.55
C LYS A 66 4.49 -3.20 15.56
N MET A 67 4.79 -2.43 14.52
CA MET A 67 5.84 -2.77 13.54
C MET A 67 7.20 -2.90 14.20
N ASN A 68 7.57 -1.98 15.11
CA ASN A 68 8.81 -2.07 15.90
C ASN A 68 8.87 -3.39 16.67
N LYS A 69 7.79 -3.77 17.32
CA LYS A 69 7.71 -5.00 18.11
C LYS A 69 7.82 -6.26 17.24
N GLU A 70 7.11 -6.31 16.13
CA GLU A 70 7.05 -7.49 15.26
C GLU A 70 8.37 -7.69 14.48
N THR A 71 9.06 -6.63 14.11
CA THR A 71 10.32 -6.68 13.36
C THR A 71 11.55 -6.73 14.26
N GLY A 72 11.46 -6.26 15.50
CA GLY A 72 12.62 -6.03 16.39
C GLY A 72 13.47 -4.83 15.98
N LEU A 73 13.02 -4.03 15.00
CA LEU A 73 13.72 -2.84 14.51
C LEU A 73 13.13 -1.58 15.15
N LYS A 74 13.84 -0.47 15.01
CA LYS A 74 13.33 0.86 15.33
C LYS A 74 13.00 1.57 14.02
N LEU A 75 11.71 1.66 13.71
CA LEU A 75 11.21 2.11 12.42
C LEU A 75 10.73 3.56 12.43
N SER A 76 10.97 4.25 11.32
CA SER A 76 10.40 5.56 11.00
C SER A 76 9.45 5.44 9.82
N PRO A 77 8.20 5.93 9.90
CA PRO A 77 7.28 5.89 8.80
C PRO A 77 7.76 6.75 7.63
N THR A 78 7.51 6.28 6.40
CA THR A 78 7.81 7.01 5.17
C THR A 78 6.53 7.48 4.50
N TYR A 79 5.73 6.58 3.94
CA TYR A 79 4.44 6.91 3.33
C TYR A 79 3.52 5.69 3.27
N SER A 80 2.25 5.95 3.02
CA SER A 80 1.28 4.94 2.65
C SER A 80 0.94 5.01 1.17
N TYR A 81 0.55 3.87 0.57
CA TYR A 81 0.02 3.81 -0.77
C TYR A 81 -1.19 2.89 -0.81
N ALA A 82 -2.36 3.43 -1.11
CA ALA A 82 -3.58 2.64 -1.19
C ALA A 82 -3.98 2.39 -2.64
N ARG A 83 -4.50 1.20 -2.92
CA ARG A 83 -4.90 0.81 -4.28
C ARG A 83 -6.15 -0.08 -4.28
N ILE A 84 -7.07 0.21 -5.19
CA ILE A 84 -8.19 -0.65 -5.53
C ILE A 84 -7.87 -1.29 -6.88
N TYR A 85 -7.59 -2.58 -6.84
CA TYR A 85 -7.33 -3.39 -8.03
C TYR A 85 -8.62 -3.92 -8.62
N ASN A 86 -8.64 -4.07 -9.94
CA ASN A 86 -9.74 -4.61 -10.70
C ASN A 86 -9.35 -5.93 -11.38
N LYS A 87 -10.35 -6.68 -11.81
CA LYS A 87 -10.15 -7.93 -12.54
C LYS A 87 -9.20 -7.74 -13.73
N GLY A 88 -8.28 -8.68 -13.89
CA GLY A 88 -7.32 -8.71 -14.99
C GLY A 88 -6.00 -8.00 -14.73
N GLU A 89 -5.88 -7.22 -13.65
CA GLU A 89 -4.63 -6.57 -13.26
C GLU A 89 -3.61 -7.59 -12.73
N SER A 90 -2.35 -7.25 -12.84
CA SER A 90 -1.20 -7.98 -12.28
C SER A 90 -0.18 -6.98 -11.75
N LEU A 91 0.70 -7.44 -10.91
CA LEU A 91 1.86 -6.67 -10.46
C LEU A 91 3.11 -7.43 -10.86
N GLU A 92 3.93 -6.84 -11.73
CA GLU A 92 5.16 -7.46 -12.19
C GLU A 92 6.15 -7.70 -11.05
N LYS A 93 7.02 -8.72 -11.22
CA LYS A 93 8.04 -9.06 -10.22
C LYS A 93 9.06 -7.93 -10.13
N HIS A 94 9.20 -7.34 -8.93
CA HIS A 94 10.09 -6.21 -8.66
C HIS A 94 10.60 -6.25 -7.22
N THR A 95 11.52 -5.37 -6.91
CA THR A 95 11.88 -4.93 -5.56
C THR A 95 11.60 -3.46 -5.43
N ASP A 96 11.35 -3.02 -4.21
CA ASP A 96 10.98 -1.64 -3.91
C ASP A 96 12.19 -0.69 -3.85
N ARG A 97 11.88 0.61 -3.89
CA ARG A 97 12.85 1.68 -3.60
C ARG A 97 13.11 1.81 -2.10
N TYR A 98 14.17 2.53 -1.71
CA TYR A 98 14.62 2.65 -0.31
C TYR A 98 13.52 3.12 0.66
N SER A 99 12.62 4.02 0.27
CA SER A 99 11.50 4.44 1.13
C SER A 99 10.58 3.28 1.56
N CYS A 100 10.71 2.13 0.94
CA CYS A 100 9.97 0.90 1.20
C CYS A 100 10.89 -0.22 1.75
N GLU A 101 11.92 0.14 2.51
CA GLU A 101 12.90 -0.81 3.08
C GLU A 101 12.21 -1.90 3.90
N VAL A 102 11.33 -1.49 4.80
CA VAL A 102 10.39 -2.38 5.50
C VAL A 102 8.99 -2.06 5.00
N SER A 103 8.43 -2.97 4.23
CA SER A 103 7.14 -2.82 3.59
C SER A 103 6.07 -3.68 4.24
N THR A 104 4.84 -3.24 4.15
CA THR A 104 3.68 -4.08 4.43
C THR A 104 2.71 -4.07 3.26
N THR A 105 1.95 -5.15 3.13
CA THR A 105 0.70 -5.16 2.36
C THR A 105 -0.42 -5.59 3.30
N LEU A 106 -1.36 -4.70 3.53
CA LEU A 106 -2.54 -4.90 4.39
C LEU A 106 -3.77 -5.04 3.49
N CYS A 107 -4.44 -6.19 3.58
CA CYS A 107 -5.71 -6.41 2.89
C CYS A 107 -6.83 -5.67 3.63
N LEU A 108 -7.49 -4.72 2.97
CA LEU A 108 -8.62 -3.99 3.54
C LEU A 108 -9.96 -4.67 3.21
N GLY A 109 -10.09 -5.27 2.03
CA GLY A 109 -11.34 -5.92 1.60
C GLY A 109 -11.36 -6.32 0.13
N GLY A 110 -12.49 -6.88 -0.28
CA GLY A 110 -12.69 -7.44 -1.62
C GLY A 110 -12.25 -8.91 -1.72
N ASP A 111 -12.02 -9.37 -2.95
CA ASP A 111 -11.64 -10.75 -3.21
C ASP A 111 -10.17 -11.01 -2.84
N VAL A 112 -9.89 -12.19 -2.29
CA VAL A 112 -8.53 -12.58 -1.92
C VAL A 112 -7.65 -12.68 -3.16
N TRP A 113 -6.54 -11.96 -3.14
CA TRP A 113 -5.55 -11.97 -4.21
C TRP A 113 -4.15 -12.21 -3.65
N PRO A 114 -3.57 -13.38 -3.89
CA PRO A 114 -2.26 -13.72 -3.32
C PRO A 114 -1.15 -12.78 -3.76
N ILE A 115 -0.24 -12.48 -2.83
CA ILE A 115 1.08 -11.92 -3.14
C ILE A 115 2.11 -13.05 -3.15
N TRP A 116 3.03 -13.00 -4.08
CA TRP A 116 4.16 -13.89 -4.20
C TRP A 116 5.45 -13.17 -3.81
N LEU A 117 6.34 -13.85 -3.09
CA LEU A 117 7.65 -13.35 -2.73
C LEU A 117 8.70 -14.43 -3.00
N THR A 118 9.89 -14.02 -3.46
CA THR A 118 11.05 -14.90 -3.46
C THR A 118 11.76 -14.77 -2.11
N ASP A 119 11.77 -15.82 -1.32
CA ASP A 119 12.39 -15.82 0.01
C ASP A 119 13.95 -15.78 -0.04
N THR A 120 14.58 -15.69 1.12
CA THR A 120 16.06 -15.66 1.25
C THR A 120 16.73 -16.92 0.76
N LYS A 121 16.00 -18.04 0.64
CA LYS A 121 16.47 -19.33 0.09
C LYS A 121 16.21 -19.43 -1.42
N LYS A 122 15.82 -18.35 -2.07
CA LYS A 122 15.46 -18.27 -3.50
C LYS A 122 14.27 -19.13 -3.91
N LYS A 123 13.36 -19.40 -2.97
CA LYS A 123 12.11 -20.09 -3.21
C LYS A 123 10.97 -19.09 -3.33
N ASP A 124 10.13 -19.27 -4.34
CA ASP A 124 8.91 -18.49 -4.49
C ASP A 124 7.82 -19.01 -3.54
N VAL A 125 7.23 -18.11 -2.76
CA VAL A 125 6.23 -18.39 -1.72
C VAL A 125 4.97 -17.60 -2.01
N GLU A 126 3.82 -18.28 -2.03
CA GLU A 126 2.50 -17.66 -2.11
C GLU A 126 1.99 -17.30 -0.71
N VAL A 127 1.51 -16.05 -0.56
CA VAL A 127 0.88 -15.59 0.69
C VAL A 127 -0.53 -15.07 0.37
N LYS A 128 -1.53 -15.65 1.01
CA LYS A 128 -2.93 -15.22 0.95
C LYS A 128 -3.26 -14.40 2.19
N LEU A 129 -3.85 -13.24 1.98
CA LEU A 129 -4.27 -12.33 3.04
C LEU A 129 -5.78 -12.16 2.96
N ASN A 130 -6.47 -12.48 4.05
CA ASN A 130 -7.88 -12.12 4.20
C ASN A 130 -8.00 -10.65 4.62
N PRO A 131 -9.17 -10.03 4.54
CA PRO A 131 -9.38 -8.69 5.09
C PRO A 131 -8.88 -8.61 6.55
N SER A 132 -8.20 -7.53 6.88
CA SER A 132 -7.48 -7.27 8.13
C SER A 132 -6.11 -7.93 8.31
N ASP A 133 -5.75 -8.94 7.51
CA ASP A 133 -4.42 -9.54 7.53
C ASP A 133 -3.38 -8.59 6.89
N MET A 134 -2.17 -8.62 7.45
CA MET A 134 -1.04 -7.82 6.99
C MET A 134 0.22 -8.67 6.91
N LEU A 135 0.90 -8.64 5.78
CA LEU A 135 2.23 -9.20 5.59
C LEU A 135 3.28 -8.10 5.79
N ILE A 136 4.35 -8.41 6.52
CA ILE A 136 5.54 -7.56 6.69
C ILE A 136 6.70 -8.22 5.94
N TYR A 137 7.44 -7.46 5.15
CA TYR A 137 8.57 -7.97 4.37
C TYR A 137 9.61 -6.88 4.07
N SER A 138 10.84 -7.31 3.75
CA SER A 138 11.90 -6.40 3.28
C SER A 138 11.67 -6.05 1.81
N GLY A 139 11.05 -4.89 1.56
CA GLY A 139 10.61 -4.50 0.22
C GLY A 139 11.77 -4.32 -0.76
N CYS A 140 12.90 -3.78 -0.30
CA CYS A 140 14.09 -3.56 -1.12
C CYS A 140 14.85 -4.85 -1.47
N GLU A 141 14.70 -5.93 -0.69
CA GLU A 141 15.51 -7.14 -0.82
C GLU A 141 14.75 -8.31 -1.43
N LEU A 142 13.46 -8.46 -1.08
CA LEU A 142 12.66 -9.58 -1.50
C LEU A 142 11.88 -9.25 -2.77
N PRO A 143 12.22 -9.87 -3.92
CA PRO A 143 11.41 -9.74 -5.12
C PRO A 143 9.99 -10.22 -4.85
N HIS A 144 9.01 -9.40 -5.22
CA HIS A 144 7.61 -9.70 -4.99
C HIS A 144 6.74 -9.31 -6.18
N TRP A 145 5.58 -9.97 -6.32
CA TRP A 145 4.65 -9.76 -7.44
C TRP A 145 3.26 -10.31 -7.12
N ARG A 146 2.33 -10.04 -8.01
CA ARG A 146 1.00 -10.66 -8.02
C ARG A 146 0.68 -11.13 -9.44
N ASN A 147 0.28 -12.40 -9.56
CA ASN A 147 -0.19 -12.95 -10.81
C ASN A 147 -1.52 -12.29 -11.21
N LYS A 148 -1.98 -12.52 -12.44
CA LYS A 148 -3.23 -11.94 -12.94
C LYS A 148 -4.40 -12.16 -11.96
N PHE A 149 -5.10 -11.07 -11.64
CA PHE A 149 -6.23 -11.09 -10.71
C PHE A 149 -7.51 -11.61 -11.41
N GLU A 150 -8.05 -12.69 -10.89
CA GLU A 150 -9.27 -13.30 -11.43
C GLU A 150 -10.55 -12.90 -10.66
N GLY A 151 -10.41 -12.28 -9.48
CA GLY A 151 -11.51 -11.73 -8.71
C GLY A 151 -12.07 -10.44 -9.33
N ASN A 152 -13.06 -9.85 -8.71
CA ASN A 152 -13.69 -8.61 -9.19
C ASN A 152 -12.95 -7.36 -8.71
N GLN A 153 -12.67 -7.29 -7.41
CA GLN A 153 -12.05 -6.13 -6.77
C GLN A 153 -11.25 -6.54 -5.54
N CYS A 154 -10.08 -5.94 -5.34
CA CYS A 154 -9.23 -6.13 -4.18
C CYS A 154 -8.69 -4.78 -3.72
N THR A 155 -8.88 -4.43 -2.44
CA THR A 155 -8.39 -3.19 -1.85
C THR A 155 -7.23 -3.49 -0.91
N GLN A 156 -6.08 -2.89 -1.20
CA GLN A 156 -4.85 -3.03 -0.43
C GLN A 156 -4.34 -1.65 0.00
N VAL A 157 -3.68 -1.60 1.15
CA VAL A 157 -2.82 -0.48 1.53
C VAL A 157 -1.42 -1.00 1.85
N PHE A 158 -0.44 -0.31 1.31
CA PHE A 158 0.98 -0.53 1.56
C PHE A 158 1.44 0.53 2.55
N LEU A 159 2.07 0.10 3.64
CA LEU A 159 2.62 0.98 4.66
C LEU A 159 4.13 0.76 4.67
N HIS A 160 4.87 1.84 4.53
CA HIS A 160 6.32 1.78 4.33
C HIS A 160 7.08 2.47 5.47
N TYR A 161 8.21 1.87 5.82
CA TYR A 161 9.06 2.32 6.92
C TYR A 161 10.53 2.19 6.55
N ASN A 162 11.38 3.01 7.18
CA ASN A 162 12.82 2.83 7.19
C ASN A 162 13.32 2.40 8.57
N ASP A 163 14.37 1.59 8.61
CA ASP A 163 15.09 1.29 9.82
C ASP A 163 15.98 2.49 10.22
N THR A 164 15.75 3.02 11.43
CA THR A 164 16.49 4.18 11.94
C THR A 164 17.94 3.87 12.34
N SER A 165 18.36 2.59 12.30
CA SER A 165 19.77 2.21 12.46
C SER A 165 20.62 2.58 11.23
N ASN A 166 19.99 2.73 10.05
CA ASN A 166 20.65 3.19 8.84
C ASN A 166 20.58 4.72 8.74
N PRO A 167 21.71 5.47 8.78
CA PRO A 167 21.69 6.95 8.79
C PRO A 167 20.93 7.61 7.62
N LYS A 168 20.73 6.91 6.52
CA LYS A 168 19.98 7.41 5.37
C LYS A 168 18.50 7.73 5.67
N TRP A 169 17.94 7.17 6.75
CA TRP A 169 16.53 7.35 7.09
C TRP A 169 16.17 8.82 7.36
N GLU A 170 17.08 9.60 7.96
CA GLU A 170 16.84 11.01 8.30
C GLU A 170 16.49 11.83 7.06
N ASN A 171 17.16 11.55 5.95
CA ASN A 171 16.92 12.22 4.67
C ASN A 171 15.71 11.63 3.91
N ASN A 172 14.99 10.68 4.52
CA ASN A 172 13.86 10.01 3.88
C ASN A 172 12.61 9.96 4.76
N LYS A 173 12.67 10.61 5.93
CA LYS A 173 11.55 10.68 6.85
C LYS A 173 10.33 11.26 6.14
N TYR A 174 9.17 10.59 6.31
CA TYR A 174 7.93 10.91 5.61
C TYR A 174 8.08 11.08 4.08
N ASP A 175 9.02 10.33 3.48
CA ASP A 175 9.32 10.39 2.05
C ASP A 175 9.65 11.81 1.56
N ASN A 176 10.31 12.62 2.41
CA ASN A 176 10.65 14.03 2.17
C ASN A 176 9.45 14.96 1.92
N ARG A 177 8.28 14.60 2.38
CA ARG A 177 7.10 15.50 2.28
C ARG A 177 7.23 16.65 3.28
N PRO A 178 7.03 17.91 2.84
CA PRO A 178 7.31 19.08 3.69
C PRO A 178 6.25 19.37 4.75
N HIS A 179 5.16 18.59 4.79
CA HIS A 179 3.98 18.89 5.60
C HIS A 179 3.51 17.72 6.48
N LEU A 180 4.46 16.82 6.84
CA LEU A 180 4.25 15.79 7.85
C LEU A 180 5.38 15.76 8.86
#